data_100c30931ea734a6264e65fbef290fca
#
_entry.id   100c30931ea734a6264e65fbef290fca
#
_cell.length_a   1.000
_cell.length_b   1.000
_cell.length_c   1.000
_cell.angle_alpha   90.00
_cell.angle_beta   90.00
_cell.angle_gamma   90.00
#
_symmetry.space_group_name_H-M   'P 1'
#
loop_
_entity.id
_entity.type
_entity.pdbx_description
1 polymer ?
#
loop_
_entity_poly.entity_id
_entity_poly.type
_entity_poly.pdbx_seq_one_letter_code
_entity_poly.pdbx_strand_id
1 'polypeptide(L)'
;MKITQFRKNGDTTALSVMDLEKLVNKVKTEIKSRPVSTFREELRYMLPDDRCMFADKLPEIIPAAEFRKVNGQKQMKAYNGIIELTVGPLSNKSEIALVKQKASEQPQTRCAFMGSSGKTVKIWTTFTRPDNSLPKTREEAELFHAHAYRLAVKCYQPQIPFDILPKEPTLEQYSRLSYDPDIMYRPNSVQFYLSQPTAMPEETTFREAVQAEKSPLTRACLLYTSDAA
;
A
#
# COMPACT_ATOMS: atom_id res chain seq x y z
N MET A 1 11.92 -0.89 -11.87
CA MET A 1 11.17 -0.12 -10.87
C MET A 1 11.76 -0.42 -9.50
N LYS A 2 12.14 0.61 -8.76
CA LYS A 2 12.86 0.50 -7.49
C LYS A 2 11.94 0.85 -6.33
N ILE A 3 11.86 -0.03 -5.35
CA ILE A 3 11.04 0.11 -4.15
C ILE A 3 11.94 0.45 -2.97
N THR A 4 11.51 1.41 -2.16
CA THR A 4 12.25 1.79 -0.95
C THR A 4 11.80 0.94 0.23
N GLN A 5 12.76 0.41 0.97
CA GLN A 5 12.54 -0.30 2.22
C GLN A 5 13.25 0.43 3.36
N PHE A 6 12.53 0.62 4.45
CA PHE A 6 13.09 1.06 5.72
C PHE A 6 13.12 -0.08 6.72
N ARG A 7 14.16 -0.11 7.52
CA ARG A 7 14.26 -1.02 8.66
C ARG A 7 14.72 -0.21 9.87
N LYS A 8 13.97 -0.28 10.94
CA LYS A 8 14.39 0.28 12.23
C LYS A 8 15.38 -0.69 12.89
N ASN A 9 16.55 -0.17 13.28
CA ASN A 9 17.57 -0.89 14.05
C ASN A 9 17.87 -0.05 15.29
N GLY A 10 17.10 -0.24 16.37
CA GLY A 10 17.11 0.67 17.51
C GLY A 10 16.75 2.10 17.08
N ASP A 11 17.57 3.07 17.45
CA ASP A 11 17.36 4.48 17.13
C ASP A 11 17.75 4.85 15.68
N THR A 12 18.31 3.92 14.92
CA THR A 12 18.72 4.18 13.55
C THR A 12 17.75 3.56 12.54
N THR A 13 17.51 4.31 11.47
CA THR A 13 16.71 3.82 10.35
C THR A 13 17.62 3.56 9.15
N ALA A 14 17.74 2.28 8.77
CA ALA A 14 18.44 1.89 7.56
C ALA A 14 17.51 1.99 6.36
N LEU A 15 17.91 2.73 5.32
CA LEU A 15 17.24 2.83 4.04
C LEU A 15 17.93 1.91 3.05
N SER A 16 17.17 1.07 2.37
CA SER A 16 17.63 0.23 1.27
C SER A 16 16.65 0.31 0.10
N VAL A 17 17.14 0.03 -1.09
CA VAL A 17 16.34 0.04 -2.32
C VAL A 17 16.46 -1.31 -2.99
N MET A 18 15.33 -1.85 -3.44
CA MET A 18 15.30 -3.13 -4.14
C MET A 18 14.40 -3.08 -5.38
N ASP A 19 14.61 -3.98 -6.31
CA ASP A 19 13.70 -4.16 -7.43
C ASP A 19 12.37 -4.75 -6.99
N LEU A 20 11.30 -4.33 -7.66
CA LEU A 20 9.95 -4.83 -7.38
C LEU A 20 9.87 -6.36 -7.40
N GLU A 21 10.52 -7.02 -8.34
CA GLU A 21 10.55 -8.50 -8.42
C GLU A 21 11.22 -9.13 -7.20
N LYS A 22 12.29 -8.52 -6.69
CA LYS A 22 12.94 -8.97 -5.46
C LYS A 22 12.01 -8.83 -4.25
N LEU A 23 11.22 -7.74 -4.22
CA LEU A 23 10.23 -7.56 -3.17
C LEU A 23 9.11 -8.61 -3.28
N VAL A 24 8.57 -8.84 -4.47
CA VAL A 24 7.56 -9.89 -4.72
C VAL A 24 8.07 -11.25 -4.23
N ASN A 25 9.31 -11.61 -4.55
CA ASN A 25 9.91 -12.85 -4.05
C ASN A 25 10.04 -12.86 -2.52
N LYS A 26 10.38 -11.74 -1.89
CA LYS A 26 10.40 -11.64 -0.41
C LYS A 26 9.01 -11.80 0.21
N VAL A 27 7.97 -11.29 -0.45
CA VAL A 27 6.58 -11.47 0.01
C VAL A 27 6.15 -12.93 -0.19
N LYS A 28 6.54 -13.55 -1.29
CA LYS A 28 6.20 -14.95 -1.59
C LYS A 28 6.91 -15.95 -0.70
N THR A 29 8.15 -15.65 -0.30
CA THR A 29 9.00 -16.57 0.47
C THR A 29 9.48 -15.89 1.74
N GLU A 30 8.92 -16.29 2.87
CA GLU A 30 9.33 -15.75 4.15
C GLU A 30 10.74 -16.27 4.53
N ILE A 31 11.56 -15.39 5.13
CA ILE A 31 12.88 -15.78 5.64
C ILE A 31 12.76 -16.79 6.80
N LYS A 32 13.85 -17.52 7.09
CA LYS A 32 13.87 -18.59 8.12
C LYS A 32 13.37 -18.17 9.51
N SER A 33 13.57 -16.90 9.91
CA SER A 33 13.09 -16.36 11.19
C SER A 33 11.57 -16.15 11.25
N ARG A 34 10.85 -16.30 10.13
CA ARG A 34 9.40 -16.21 10.03
C ARG A 34 8.76 -14.99 10.72
N PRO A 35 9.28 -13.77 10.52
CA PRO A 35 8.87 -12.62 11.32
C PRO A 35 7.40 -12.24 11.12
N VAL A 36 6.85 -12.39 9.91
CA VAL A 36 5.44 -12.07 9.62
C VAL A 36 4.52 -13.17 10.14
N SER A 37 4.90 -14.44 9.96
CA SER A 37 4.12 -15.57 10.50
C SER A 37 4.06 -15.52 12.01
N THR A 38 5.19 -15.29 12.67
CA THR A 38 5.27 -15.09 14.12
C THR A 38 4.40 -13.91 14.57
N PHE A 39 4.51 -12.77 13.91
CA PHE A 39 3.65 -11.61 14.19
C PHE A 39 2.16 -11.97 14.12
N ARG A 40 1.71 -12.69 13.07
CA ARG A 40 0.31 -13.12 12.94
C ARG A 40 -0.15 -14.09 14.01
N GLU A 41 0.73 -15.01 14.42
CA GLU A 41 0.45 -15.96 15.50
C GLU A 41 0.27 -15.21 16.83
N GLU A 42 1.15 -14.26 17.12
CA GLU A 42 1.15 -13.47 18.35
C GLU A 42 0.03 -12.43 18.42
N LEU A 43 -0.41 -11.87 17.29
CA LEU A 43 -1.52 -10.90 17.23
C LEU A 43 -2.79 -11.35 17.95
N ARG A 44 -3.01 -12.67 18.07
CA ARG A 44 -4.18 -13.24 18.73
C ARG A 44 -4.17 -13.03 20.23
N TYR A 45 -2.99 -12.83 20.81
CA TYR A 45 -2.75 -12.74 22.25
C TYR A 45 -2.34 -11.33 22.69
N MET A 46 -2.04 -10.45 21.74
CA MET A 46 -1.58 -9.10 22.02
C MET A 46 -2.73 -8.15 22.35
N LEU A 47 -2.50 -7.29 23.32
CA LEU A 47 -3.32 -6.10 23.57
C LEU A 47 -3.19 -5.13 22.38
N PRO A 48 -4.19 -4.28 22.12
CA PRO A 48 -4.15 -3.33 21.00
C PRO A 48 -2.87 -2.49 20.94
N ASP A 49 -2.41 -1.97 22.09
CA ASP A 49 -1.23 -1.11 22.17
C ASP A 49 0.08 -1.87 21.85
N ASP A 50 0.16 -3.15 22.25
CA ASP A 50 1.34 -3.99 21.97
C ASP A 50 1.46 -4.33 20.48
N ARG A 51 0.33 -4.37 19.75
CA ARG A 51 0.32 -4.68 18.30
C ARG A 51 1.14 -3.69 17.49
N CYS A 52 1.05 -2.40 17.83
CA CYS A 52 1.81 -1.37 17.14
C CYS A 52 3.31 -1.55 17.33
N MET A 53 3.77 -1.77 18.57
CA MET A 53 5.19 -1.96 18.88
C MET A 53 5.77 -3.19 18.19
N PHE A 54 4.98 -4.26 18.07
CA PHE A 54 5.46 -5.49 17.41
C PHE A 54 5.48 -5.33 15.89
N ALA A 55 4.49 -4.66 15.31
CA ALA A 55 4.45 -4.33 13.91
C ALA A 55 5.65 -3.46 13.50
N ASP A 56 6.15 -2.59 14.38
CA ASP A 56 7.31 -1.72 14.16
C ASP A 56 8.63 -2.50 13.93
N LYS A 57 8.68 -3.77 14.30
CA LYS A 57 9.83 -4.64 14.01
C LYS A 57 9.87 -5.13 12.56
N LEU A 58 8.73 -5.07 11.85
CA LEU A 58 8.69 -5.43 10.44
C LEU A 58 9.23 -4.29 9.57
N PRO A 59 10.00 -4.62 8.51
CA PRO A 59 10.45 -3.59 7.56
C PRO A 59 9.29 -2.83 6.93
N GLU A 60 9.44 -1.53 6.77
CA GLU A 60 8.51 -0.65 6.07
C GLU A 60 8.83 -0.63 4.59
N ILE A 61 7.81 -0.68 3.75
CA ILE A 61 7.92 -0.67 2.29
C ILE A 61 7.18 0.56 1.76
N ILE A 62 7.88 1.41 1.00
CA ILE A 62 7.28 2.55 0.30
C ILE A 62 7.25 2.23 -1.19
N PRO A 63 6.07 1.94 -1.76
CA PRO A 63 5.96 1.60 -3.18
C PRO A 63 5.98 2.82 -4.10
N ALA A 64 5.48 3.97 -3.64
CA ALA A 64 5.23 5.14 -4.48
C ALA A 64 6.49 5.77 -5.06
N ALA A 65 7.61 5.72 -4.35
CA ALA A 65 8.84 6.40 -4.77
C ALA A 65 10.12 5.69 -4.30
N GLU A 66 11.19 5.93 -5.05
CA GLU A 66 12.56 5.65 -4.64
C GLU A 66 13.09 6.84 -3.82
N PHE A 67 13.49 6.57 -2.57
CA PHE A 67 14.11 7.56 -1.70
C PHE A 67 15.59 7.26 -1.49
N ARG A 68 16.37 8.31 -1.18
CA ARG A 68 17.75 8.24 -0.75
C ARG A 68 17.99 9.14 0.46
N LYS A 69 18.97 8.83 1.27
CA LYS A 69 19.46 9.75 2.31
C LYS A 69 20.52 10.69 1.72
N VAL A 70 20.31 12.00 1.89
CA VAL A 70 21.29 13.06 1.53
C VAL A 70 21.40 13.96 2.75
N ASN A 71 22.61 14.11 3.30
CA ASN A 71 22.86 14.89 4.52
C ASN A 71 21.92 14.54 5.69
N GLY A 72 21.65 13.25 5.88
CA GLY A 72 20.73 12.76 6.92
C GLY A 72 19.24 12.89 6.61
N GLN A 73 18.87 13.66 5.61
CA GLN A 73 17.47 13.86 5.21
C GLN A 73 17.04 12.89 4.11
N LYS A 74 15.77 12.50 4.13
CA LYS A 74 15.15 11.67 3.11
C LYS A 74 14.74 12.53 1.92
N GLN A 75 15.27 12.22 0.74
CA GLN A 75 14.94 12.91 -0.51
C GLN A 75 14.38 11.91 -1.52
N MET A 76 13.33 12.30 -2.24
CA MET A 76 12.81 11.56 -3.38
C MET A 76 13.85 11.58 -4.50
N LYS A 77 14.21 10.39 -5.01
CA LYS A 77 15.05 10.22 -6.18
C LYS A 77 14.26 10.03 -7.45
N ALA A 78 13.19 9.23 -7.38
CA ALA A 78 12.31 8.97 -8.50
C ALA A 78 10.92 8.59 -8.01
N TYR A 79 9.89 9.02 -8.71
CA TYR A 79 8.51 8.58 -8.50
C TYR A 79 8.24 7.30 -9.31
N ASN A 80 7.51 6.34 -8.75
CA ASN A 80 7.26 5.04 -9.37
C ASN A 80 5.89 4.94 -10.04
N GLY A 81 4.96 5.85 -9.75
CA GLY A 81 3.58 5.77 -10.21
C GLY A 81 2.77 4.64 -9.58
N ILE A 82 3.29 3.96 -8.56
CA ILE A 82 2.54 2.91 -7.85
C ILE A 82 1.59 3.55 -6.86
N ILE A 83 0.33 3.15 -6.95
CA ILE A 83 -0.72 3.45 -5.98
C ILE A 83 -1.03 2.18 -5.20
N GLU A 84 -1.00 2.27 -3.87
CA GLU A 84 -1.41 1.21 -2.97
C GLU A 84 -2.81 1.46 -2.42
N LEU A 85 -3.70 0.49 -2.63
CA LEU A 85 -4.99 0.39 -1.96
C LEU A 85 -4.92 -0.70 -0.89
N THR A 86 -5.60 -0.46 0.22
CA THR A 86 -5.73 -1.44 1.31
C THR A 86 -7.20 -1.79 1.47
N VAL A 87 -7.53 -3.06 1.31
CA VAL A 87 -8.89 -3.58 1.46
C VAL A 87 -9.03 -4.31 2.79
N GLY A 88 -10.06 -4.01 3.56
CA GLY A 88 -10.34 -4.66 4.84
C GLY A 88 -11.18 -3.80 5.79
N PRO A 89 -11.35 -4.27 7.06
CA PRO A 89 -10.80 -5.51 7.61
C PRO A 89 -11.47 -6.77 7.04
N LEU A 90 -10.70 -7.84 6.89
CA LEU A 90 -11.17 -9.12 6.40
C LEU A 90 -11.12 -10.15 7.54
N SER A 91 -12.16 -10.98 7.62
CA SER A 91 -12.36 -11.89 8.76
C SER A 91 -11.67 -13.24 8.58
N ASN A 92 -11.51 -13.69 7.34
CA ASN A 92 -11.04 -15.06 7.04
C ASN A 92 -10.29 -15.17 5.71
N LYS A 93 -9.68 -16.32 5.49
CA LYS A 93 -8.89 -16.60 4.27
C LYS A 93 -9.72 -16.58 2.98
N SER A 94 -11.00 -16.94 3.06
CA SER A 94 -11.90 -16.95 1.87
C SER A 94 -12.17 -15.53 1.38
N GLU A 95 -12.37 -14.58 2.30
CA GLU A 95 -12.52 -13.16 1.96
C GLU A 95 -11.24 -12.60 1.34
N ILE A 96 -10.06 -12.96 1.90
CA ILE A 96 -8.77 -12.57 1.34
C ILE A 96 -8.61 -13.11 -0.08
N ALA A 97 -8.94 -14.38 -0.31
CA ALA A 97 -8.88 -15.01 -1.62
C ALA A 97 -9.83 -14.32 -2.61
N LEU A 98 -11.06 -14.01 -2.19
CA LEU A 98 -12.06 -13.32 -3.00
C LEU A 98 -11.58 -11.92 -3.41
N VAL A 99 -11.03 -11.14 -2.48
CA VAL A 99 -10.48 -9.80 -2.80
C VAL A 99 -9.32 -9.90 -3.79
N LYS A 100 -8.39 -10.85 -3.58
CA LYS A 100 -7.28 -11.08 -4.51
C LYS A 100 -7.76 -11.50 -5.90
N GLN A 101 -8.78 -12.37 -5.97
CA GLN A 101 -9.41 -12.76 -7.21
C GLN A 101 -10.02 -11.54 -7.93
N LYS A 102 -10.87 -10.77 -7.23
CA LYS A 102 -11.50 -9.56 -7.79
C LYS A 102 -10.47 -8.53 -8.26
N ALA A 103 -9.42 -8.32 -7.49
CA ALA A 103 -8.30 -7.48 -7.91
C ALA A 103 -7.62 -8.04 -9.17
N SER A 104 -7.45 -9.36 -9.29
CA SER A 104 -6.80 -9.98 -10.44
C SER A 104 -7.63 -9.91 -11.73
N GLU A 105 -8.95 -9.77 -11.63
CA GLU A 105 -9.84 -9.56 -12.77
C GLU A 105 -9.60 -8.18 -13.43
N GLN A 106 -9.01 -7.22 -12.68
CA GLN A 106 -8.65 -5.92 -13.22
C GLN A 106 -7.27 -5.99 -13.91
N PRO A 107 -7.17 -5.71 -15.22
CA PRO A 107 -5.89 -5.78 -15.95
C PRO A 107 -4.85 -4.78 -15.46
N GLN A 108 -5.28 -3.72 -14.75
CA GLN A 108 -4.41 -2.70 -14.17
C GLN A 108 -3.77 -3.12 -12.84
N THR A 109 -4.24 -4.21 -12.22
CA THR A 109 -3.64 -4.69 -10.98
C THR A 109 -2.26 -5.28 -11.25
N ARG A 110 -1.24 -4.68 -10.65
CA ARG A 110 0.14 -5.14 -10.73
C ARG A 110 0.48 -6.19 -9.69
N CYS A 111 0.05 -5.95 -8.45
CA CYS A 111 0.18 -6.90 -7.34
C CYS A 111 -1.09 -6.91 -6.51
N ALA A 112 -1.45 -8.08 -5.98
CA ALA A 112 -2.41 -8.21 -4.90
C ALA A 112 -1.91 -9.27 -3.92
N PHE A 113 -1.78 -8.89 -2.64
CA PHE A 113 -1.24 -9.75 -1.60
C PHE A 113 -1.83 -9.45 -0.22
N MET A 114 -1.79 -10.43 0.64
CA MET A 114 -2.24 -10.33 2.03
C MET A 114 -1.34 -9.39 2.82
N GLY A 115 -1.90 -8.45 3.58
CA GLY A 115 -1.17 -7.54 4.45
C GLY A 115 -0.49 -8.27 5.63
N SER A 116 0.40 -7.56 6.33
CA SER A 116 1.20 -8.15 7.43
C SER A 116 0.37 -8.73 8.55
N SER A 117 -0.74 -8.10 8.91
CA SER A 117 -1.67 -8.60 9.95
C SER A 117 -2.47 -9.84 9.54
N GLY A 118 -2.53 -10.18 8.26
CA GLY A 118 -3.39 -11.24 7.75
C GLY A 118 -4.87 -10.88 7.67
N LYS A 119 -5.24 -9.61 7.91
CA LYS A 119 -6.63 -9.12 7.91
C LYS A 119 -6.92 -8.10 6.80
N THR A 120 -5.98 -7.85 5.93
CA THR A 120 -6.13 -6.91 4.81
C THR A 120 -5.55 -7.50 3.54
N VAL A 121 -5.95 -6.97 2.39
CA VAL A 121 -5.29 -7.19 1.11
C VAL A 121 -4.74 -5.87 0.61
N LYS A 122 -3.49 -5.88 0.18
CA LYS A 122 -2.84 -4.76 -0.50
C LYS A 122 -2.96 -4.95 -2.00
N ILE A 123 -3.44 -3.93 -2.70
CA ILE A 123 -3.55 -3.91 -4.15
C ILE A 123 -2.66 -2.78 -4.67
N TRP A 124 -1.74 -3.13 -5.57
CA TRP A 124 -0.90 -2.15 -6.24
C TRP A 124 -1.29 -2.04 -7.69
N THR A 125 -1.50 -0.82 -8.12
CA THR A 125 -1.74 -0.45 -9.52
C THR A 125 -0.78 0.64 -9.95
N THR A 126 -0.61 0.86 -11.25
CA THR A 126 0.36 1.85 -11.77
C THR A 126 -0.33 2.90 -12.61
N PHE A 127 0.12 4.14 -12.42
CA PHE A 127 -0.33 5.31 -13.14
C PHE A 127 0.85 5.98 -13.84
N THR A 128 0.60 6.48 -15.05
CA THR A 128 1.53 7.30 -15.80
C THR A 128 0.80 8.46 -16.48
N ARG A 129 1.55 9.41 -17.01
CA ARG A 129 0.99 10.40 -17.96
C ARG A 129 0.65 9.72 -19.29
N PRO A 130 -0.17 10.33 -20.14
CA PRO A 130 -0.53 9.78 -21.47
C PRO A 130 0.67 9.49 -22.38
N ASP A 131 1.78 10.19 -22.18
CA ASP A 131 3.06 9.99 -22.88
C ASP A 131 3.96 8.92 -22.22
N ASN A 132 3.43 8.16 -21.26
CA ASN A 132 4.13 7.19 -20.41
C ASN A 132 5.23 7.79 -19.52
N SER A 133 5.32 9.11 -19.40
CA SER A 133 6.23 9.75 -18.46
C SER A 133 5.67 9.75 -17.04
N LEU A 134 6.56 9.96 -16.07
CA LEU A 134 6.23 10.15 -14.66
C LEU A 134 6.67 11.56 -14.19
N PRO A 135 5.99 12.12 -13.19
CA PRO A 135 6.45 13.34 -12.52
C PRO A 135 7.91 13.24 -12.07
N LYS A 136 8.66 14.33 -12.28
CA LYS A 136 10.09 14.39 -11.97
C LYS A 136 10.38 15.12 -10.66
N THR A 137 9.60 16.16 -10.33
CA THR A 137 9.74 16.88 -9.06
C THR A 137 8.86 16.26 -7.98
N ARG A 138 9.17 16.56 -6.73
CA ARG A 138 8.39 16.06 -5.59
C ARG A 138 6.99 16.65 -5.60
N GLU A 139 6.86 17.93 -5.86
CA GLU A 139 5.61 18.68 -5.88
C GLU A 139 4.67 18.13 -6.97
N GLU A 140 5.19 17.93 -8.19
CA GLU A 140 4.40 17.30 -9.26
C GLU A 140 3.97 15.88 -8.90
N ALA A 141 4.85 15.11 -8.25
CA ALA A 141 4.57 13.74 -7.86
C ALA A 141 3.51 13.67 -6.75
N GLU A 142 3.53 14.57 -5.76
CA GLU A 142 2.53 14.65 -4.70
C GLU A 142 1.14 14.95 -5.28
N LEU A 143 1.03 15.95 -6.16
CA LEU A 143 -0.22 16.27 -6.85
C LEU A 143 -0.74 15.10 -7.68
N PHE A 144 0.13 14.50 -8.48
CA PHE A 144 -0.21 13.37 -9.34
C PHE A 144 -0.66 12.16 -8.51
N HIS A 145 0.08 11.84 -7.45
CA HIS A 145 -0.20 10.71 -6.56
C HIS A 145 -1.56 10.85 -5.87
N ALA A 146 -1.89 12.06 -5.39
CA ALA A 146 -3.16 12.36 -4.76
C ALA A 146 -4.35 12.10 -5.70
N HIS A 147 -4.30 12.59 -6.94
CA HIS A 147 -5.34 12.35 -7.93
C HIS A 147 -5.40 10.90 -8.39
N ALA A 148 -4.24 10.26 -8.59
CA ALA A 148 -4.15 8.85 -8.97
C ALA A 148 -4.75 7.93 -7.90
N TYR A 149 -4.52 8.22 -6.61
CA TYR A 149 -5.13 7.48 -5.51
C TYR A 149 -6.66 7.55 -5.54
N ARG A 150 -7.23 8.76 -5.69
CA ARG A 150 -8.70 8.94 -5.78
C ARG A 150 -9.29 8.18 -6.97
N LEU A 151 -8.63 8.27 -8.12
CA LEU A 151 -9.07 7.55 -9.30
C LEU A 151 -8.98 6.03 -9.11
N ALA A 152 -7.92 5.54 -8.48
CA ALA A 152 -7.78 4.12 -8.15
C ALA A 152 -8.92 3.66 -7.23
N VAL A 153 -9.23 4.41 -6.16
CA VAL A 153 -10.37 4.09 -5.28
C VAL A 153 -11.67 4.00 -6.06
N LYS A 154 -11.98 5.00 -6.90
CA LYS A 154 -13.17 5.02 -7.74
C LYS A 154 -13.27 3.82 -8.69
N CYS A 155 -12.15 3.38 -9.24
CA CYS A 155 -12.12 2.24 -10.15
C CYS A 155 -12.26 0.89 -9.43
N TYR A 156 -11.66 0.73 -8.25
CA TYR A 156 -11.62 -0.55 -7.56
C TYR A 156 -12.77 -0.77 -6.58
N GLN A 157 -13.27 0.28 -5.91
CA GLN A 157 -14.32 0.13 -4.89
C GLN A 157 -15.60 -0.56 -5.43
N PRO A 158 -16.10 -0.25 -6.64
CA PRO A 158 -17.28 -0.94 -7.18
C PRO A 158 -17.05 -2.41 -7.52
N GLN A 159 -15.79 -2.83 -7.71
CA GLN A 159 -15.41 -4.19 -8.12
C GLN A 159 -15.15 -5.11 -6.93
N ILE A 160 -14.91 -4.53 -5.75
CA ILE A 160 -14.49 -5.25 -4.55
C ILE A 160 -15.62 -5.18 -3.51
N PRO A 161 -16.12 -6.33 -3.01
CA PRO A 161 -17.26 -6.36 -2.09
C PRO A 161 -16.89 -5.97 -0.64
N PHE A 162 -15.70 -5.44 -0.42
CA PHE A 162 -15.19 -4.99 0.87
C PHE A 162 -14.65 -3.57 0.76
N ASP A 163 -14.56 -2.88 1.87
CA ASP A 163 -14.13 -1.49 1.89
C ASP A 163 -12.65 -1.33 1.58
N ILE A 164 -12.34 -0.34 0.75
CA ILE A 164 -11.00 0.22 0.65
C ILE A 164 -10.80 1.16 1.84
N LEU A 165 -9.82 0.85 2.69
CA LEU A 165 -9.50 1.66 3.85
C LEU A 165 -8.96 3.03 3.42
N PRO A 166 -9.52 4.13 3.94
CA PRO A 166 -9.06 5.46 3.58
C PRO A 166 -7.65 5.71 4.11
N LYS A 167 -6.79 6.20 3.24
CA LYS A 167 -5.43 6.63 3.59
C LYS A 167 -5.14 7.98 2.97
N GLU A 168 -4.33 8.79 3.64
CA GLU A 168 -3.78 9.98 3.01
C GLU A 168 -2.76 9.57 1.94
N PRO A 169 -2.93 10.03 0.70
CA PRO A 169 -2.08 9.61 -0.41
C PRO A 169 -0.77 10.39 -0.44
N THR A 170 0.11 10.13 0.50
CA THR A 170 1.45 10.74 0.52
C THR A 170 2.47 9.84 -0.18
N LEU A 171 3.51 10.43 -0.75
CA LEU A 171 4.60 9.67 -1.38
C LEU A 171 5.37 8.79 -0.39
N GLU A 172 5.27 9.12 0.89
CA GLU A 172 5.94 8.43 1.99
C GLU A 172 5.06 7.38 2.67
N GLN A 173 3.82 7.22 2.19
CA GLN A 173 2.92 6.19 2.68
C GLN A 173 3.61 4.83 2.58
N TYR A 174 3.69 4.14 3.70
CA TYR A 174 4.33 2.84 3.78
C TYR A 174 3.34 1.73 4.13
N SER A 175 3.74 0.52 3.79
CA SER A 175 3.17 -0.72 4.30
C SER A 175 4.27 -1.54 4.96
N ARG A 176 3.88 -2.38 5.93
CA ARG A 176 4.81 -3.34 6.51
C ARG A 176 5.09 -4.48 5.54
N LEU A 177 6.32 -4.99 5.52
CA LEU A 177 6.66 -6.18 4.75
C LEU A 177 5.72 -7.32 5.17
N SER A 178 5.13 -7.99 4.19
CA SER A 178 4.20 -9.07 4.39
C SER A 178 4.76 -10.41 3.93
N TYR A 179 4.02 -11.47 4.23
CA TYR A 179 4.22 -12.81 3.70
C TYR A 179 2.91 -13.31 3.08
N ASP A 180 2.97 -13.67 1.80
CA ASP A 180 1.85 -14.27 1.06
C ASP A 180 2.40 -15.18 -0.05
N PRO A 181 2.41 -16.51 0.16
CA PRO A 181 2.90 -17.44 -0.86
C PRO A 181 2.08 -17.39 -2.15
N ASP A 182 0.81 -16.97 -2.04
CA ASP A 182 -0.14 -16.89 -3.16
C ASP A 182 -0.27 -15.44 -3.70
N ILE A 183 0.78 -14.62 -3.53
CA ILE A 183 0.79 -13.26 -4.08
C ILE A 183 0.48 -13.27 -5.58
N MET A 184 -0.52 -12.47 -5.99
CA MET A 184 -0.74 -12.19 -7.39
C MET A 184 0.26 -11.13 -7.86
N TYR A 185 0.98 -11.43 -8.94
CA TYR A 185 1.92 -10.49 -9.57
C TYR A 185 1.82 -10.54 -11.08
N ARG A 186 1.61 -9.36 -11.69
CA ARG A 186 1.53 -9.17 -13.14
C ARG A 186 2.56 -8.12 -13.56
N PRO A 187 3.76 -8.54 -14.03
CA PRO A 187 4.84 -7.61 -14.39
C PRO A 187 4.46 -6.66 -15.55
N ASN A 188 3.57 -7.11 -16.43
CA ASN A 188 3.09 -6.35 -17.59
C ASN A 188 1.62 -5.93 -17.42
N SER A 189 1.24 -5.45 -16.22
CA SER A 189 -0.10 -4.91 -16.00
C SER A 189 -0.34 -3.67 -16.87
N VAL A 190 -1.58 -3.50 -17.29
CA VAL A 190 -2.03 -2.27 -17.96
C VAL A 190 -1.84 -1.10 -16.99
N GLN A 191 -1.47 0.06 -17.51
CA GLN A 191 -1.34 1.27 -16.69
C GLN A 191 -2.58 2.14 -16.80
N PHE A 192 -2.91 2.83 -15.74
CA PHE A 192 -3.83 3.95 -15.81
C PHE A 192 -3.12 5.19 -16.33
N TYR A 193 -3.84 6.00 -17.09
CA TYR A 193 -3.33 7.27 -17.60
C TYR A 193 -4.01 8.44 -16.88
N LEU A 194 -3.18 9.37 -16.41
CA LEU A 194 -3.64 10.59 -15.75
C LEU A 194 -2.80 11.76 -16.27
N SER A 195 -3.47 12.80 -16.79
CA SER A 195 -2.82 14.07 -17.12
C SER A 195 -2.28 14.72 -15.84
N GLN A 196 -1.18 15.48 -15.95
CA GLN A 196 -0.62 16.16 -14.78
C GLN A 196 -1.64 17.15 -14.22
N PRO A 197 -2.11 16.97 -12.99
CA PRO A 197 -2.99 17.95 -12.33
C PRO A 197 -2.20 19.20 -11.94
N THR A 198 -2.89 20.34 -11.93
CA THR A 198 -2.30 21.65 -11.62
C THR A 198 -2.56 22.11 -10.20
N ALA A 199 -3.52 21.49 -9.52
CA ALA A 199 -3.89 21.82 -8.14
C ALA A 199 -4.24 20.56 -7.35
N MET A 200 -4.10 20.62 -6.03
CA MET A 200 -4.61 19.60 -5.15
C MET A 200 -6.13 19.48 -5.29
N PRO A 201 -6.70 18.29 -5.12
CA PRO A 201 -8.15 18.13 -5.12
C PRO A 201 -8.77 19.03 -4.03
N GLU A 202 -9.75 19.83 -4.42
CA GLU A 202 -10.39 20.84 -3.52
C GLU A 202 -11.22 20.25 -2.38
N GLU A 203 -11.39 18.96 -2.30
CA GLU A 203 -12.27 18.38 -1.30
C GLU A 203 -11.50 17.90 -0.09
N THR A 204 -12.16 18.17 1.05
CA THR A 204 -12.14 17.44 2.31
C THR A 204 -11.18 16.26 2.33
N THR A 205 -10.56 16.03 3.42
CA THR A 205 -9.55 14.98 3.59
C THR A 205 -9.90 13.73 2.80
N PHE A 206 -8.95 13.04 2.21
CA PHE A 206 -9.17 11.79 1.47
C PHE A 206 -10.01 10.77 2.27
N ARG A 207 -9.99 10.86 3.60
CA ARG A 207 -10.88 10.12 4.50
C ARG A 207 -12.34 10.42 4.22
N GLU A 208 -12.70 11.68 4.07
CA GLU A 208 -14.08 12.10 3.82
C GLU A 208 -14.54 11.72 2.41
N ALA A 209 -13.66 11.83 1.41
CA ALA A 209 -13.97 11.39 0.04
C ALA A 209 -14.24 9.88 -0.03
N VAL A 210 -13.46 9.07 0.67
CA VAL A 210 -13.66 7.61 0.73
C VAL A 210 -14.88 7.27 1.60
N GLN A 211 -15.14 8.04 2.68
CA GLN A 211 -16.31 7.85 3.54
C GLN A 211 -17.63 8.24 2.88
N ALA A 212 -17.63 9.26 2.01
CA ALA A 212 -18.82 9.69 1.27
C ALA A 212 -19.34 8.60 0.30
N GLU A 213 -18.46 7.71 -0.14
CA GLU A 213 -18.81 6.56 -1.02
C GLU A 213 -19.24 5.30 -0.23
N LYS A 214 -19.21 5.34 1.12
CA LYS A 214 -19.55 4.19 1.99
C LYS A 214 -20.99 4.22 2.49
N SER A 215 -21.58 3.03 2.57
CA SER A 215 -22.89 2.88 3.22
C SER A 215 -22.80 3.14 4.75
N PRO A 216 -23.89 3.56 5.40
CA PRO A 216 -23.93 3.92 6.83
C PRO A 216 -23.47 2.82 7.80
N LEU A 217 -23.53 1.54 7.39
CA LEU A 217 -23.19 0.40 8.23
C LEU A 217 -21.69 0.20 8.48
N THR A 218 -20.82 0.82 7.70
CA THR A 218 -19.37 0.60 7.76
C THR A 218 -18.65 1.56 8.72
N ARG A 219 -19.31 2.60 9.21
CA ARG A 219 -18.71 3.62 10.09
C ARG A 219 -18.21 3.08 11.44
N ALA A 220 -18.83 2.03 11.97
CA ALA A 220 -18.46 1.46 13.27
C ALA A 220 -17.16 0.65 13.28
N CYS A 221 -16.72 0.11 12.13
CA CYS A 221 -15.53 -0.73 12.03
C CYS A 221 -14.21 0.02 11.81
N LEU A 222 -14.28 1.31 11.45
CA LEU A 222 -13.09 2.09 11.09
C LEU A 222 -12.21 2.49 12.29
N LEU A 223 -12.78 2.54 13.50
CA LEU A 223 -12.04 2.89 14.72
C LEU A 223 -11.07 1.80 15.20
N TYR A 224 -11.17 0.58 14.67
CA TYR A 224 -10.37 -0.57 15.12
C TYR A 224 -9.29 -1.02 14.14
N THR A 225 -9.17 -0.40 12.97
CA THR A 225 -8.27 -0.87 11.93
C THR A 225 -7.38 0.22 11.35
N SER A 226 -6.95 1.16 12.15
CA SER A 226 -5.74 1.84 11.77
C SER A 226 -4.63 0.80 11.80
N ASP A 227 -4.27 0.23 10.62
CA ASP A 227 -2.89 -0.15 10.34
C ASP A 227 -2.02 1.14 10.33
N ALA A 228 -2.29 2.03 11.26
CA ALA A 228 -1.32 2.95 11.83
C ALA A 228 -0.36 2.09 12.65
N ALA A 229 -0.35 0.95 12.25
CA ALA A 229 0.62 -0.04 12.46
C ALA A 229 0.89 -0.63 11.09
#